data_0e7f7d8b8a688555f85635e9f3cc8f66
#
_entry.id   0e7f7d8b8a688555f85635e9f3cc8f66
#
_cell.length_a   1.000
_cell.length_b   1.000
_cell.length_c   1.000
_cell.angle_alpha   90.00
_cell.angle_beta   90.00
_cell.angle_gamma   90.00
#
_symmetry.space_group_name_H-M   'P 1'
#
loop_
_entity.id
_entity.type
_entity.pdbx_description
1 polymer ?
#
loop_
_entity_poly.entity_id
_entity_poly.type
_entity_poly.pdbx_seq_one_letter_code
_entity_poly.pdbx_strand_id
1 'polypeptide(L)'
;MIWHHQKRLKTSGLEQLRDFFDRRDLGMILIGMPGFDRQLARYPQLYSRIGFAHQYRPLDPEDFPVVLAHYWQQLGLPFDLDTTDDAEAANAITRITGGNFRLIERLMSQVARVLEINQLDIITPDVVNAARQTLVVGPQ
;
A
#
# COMPACT_ATOMS: atom_id res chain seq x y z
N MET A 1 -12.12 9.29 -13.09
CA MET A 1 -11.08 8.83 -14.06
C MET A 1 -9.74 8.85 -13.32
N ILE A 2 -9.13 7.70 -13.10
CA ILE A 2 -7.82 7.57 -12.42
C ILE A 2 -6.75 7.58 -13.50
N TRP A 3 -5.94 8.62 -13.55
CA TRP A 3 -4.79 8.69 -14.45
C TRP A 3 -3.55 8.23 -13.71
N HIS A 4 -3.03 7.07 -14.07
CA HIS A 4 -1.75 6.57 -13.61
C HIS A 4 -0.68 7.00 -14.62
N HIS A 5 0.06 8.06 -14.35
CA HIS A 5 1.14 8.49 -15.24
C HIS A 5 2.48 8.46 -14.52
N GLN A 6 3.32 7.51 -14.91
CA GLN A 6 4.68 7.29 -14.38
C GLN A 6 5.71 8.30 -14.90
N LYS A 7 5.32 9.24 -15.75
CA LYS A 7 6.18 10.31 -16.26
C LYS A 7 5.98 11.58 -15.44
N ARG A 8 7.08 12.15 -14.94
CA ARG A 8 7.07 13.46 -14.26
C ARG A 8 6.32 14.47 -15.13
N LEU A 9 5.20 14.95 -14.65
CA LEU A 9 4.50 16.08 -15.26
C LEU A 9 5.44 17.29 -15.21
N LYS A 10 5.79 17.81 -16.39
CA LYS A 10 6.49 19.09 -16.50
C LYS A 10 5.54 20.22 -16.13
N THR A 11 6.06 21.40 -15.85
CA THR A 11 5.28 22.61 -15.55
C THR A 11 4.15 22.85 -16.54
N SER A 12 4.43 22.68 -17.83
CA SER A 12 3.42 22.83 -18.91
C SER A 12 2.28 21.81 -18.78
N GLY A 13 2.56 20.60 -18.32
CA GLY A 13 1.53 19.57 -18.08
C GLY A 13 0.62 19.90 -16.89
N LEU A 14 1.17 20.49 -15.83
CA LEU A 14 0.39 20.93 -14.68
C LEU A 14 -0.53 22.11 -15.03
N GLU A 15 -0.06 23.03 -15.84
CA GLU A 15 -0.89 24.14 -16.37
C GLU A 15 -2.02 23.65 -17.28
N GLN A 16 -1.75 22.67 -18.14
CA GLN A 16 -2.77 22.04 -18.98
C GLN A 16 -3.82 21.31 -18.13
N LEU A 17 -3.41 20.61 -17.06
CA LEU A 17 -4.34 19.96 -16.14
C LEU A 17 -5.25 20.97 -15.43
N ARG A 18 -4.70 22.10 -15.00
CA ARG A 18 -5.49 23.18 -14.41
C ARG A 18 -6.52 23.70 -15.40
N ASP A 19 -6.11 24.03 -16.63
CA ASP A 19 -7.00 24.56 -17.66
C ASP A 19 -8.11 23.54 -18.00
N PHE A 20 -7.77 22.25 -18.01
CA PHE A 20 -8.71 21.19 -18.24
C PHE A 20 -9.73 21.05 -17.09
N PHE A 21 -9.28 21.17 -15.85
CA PHE A 21 -10.12 21.16 -14.66
C PHE A 21 -11.05 22.38 -14.63
N ASP A 22 -10.53 23.59 -14.92
CA ASP A 22 -11.30 24.83 -14.88
C ASP A 22 -12.40 24.91 -15.98
N ARG A 23 -12.21 24.20 -17.09
CA ARG A 23 -13.16 24.22 -18.22
C ARG A 23 -14.18 23.10 -18.19
N ARG A 24 -14.03 22.13 -17.32
CA ARG A 24 -14.90 20.95 -17.27
C ARG A 24 -15.36 20.68 -15.84
N ASP A 25 -16.61 20.26 -15.73
CA ASP A 25 -17.18 19.81 -14.45
C ASP A 25 -16.73 18.36 -14.16
N LEU A 26 -15.51 18.23 -13.61
CA LEU A 26 -14.93 16.94 -13.28
C LEU A 26 -14.12 16.98 -11.99
N GLY A 27 -14.18 15.88 -11.24
CA GLY A 27 -13.28 15.63 -10.13
C GLY A 27 -11.92 15.14 -10.62
N MET A 28 -10.83 15.61 -10.00
CA MET A 28 -9.48 15.20 -10.33
C MET A 28 -8.76 14.69 -9.08
N ILE A 29 -8.06 13.56 -9.22
CA ILE A 29 -7.19 13.04 -8.19
C ILE A 29 -5.76 13.03 -8.75
N LEU A 30 -4.85 13.71 -8.04
CA LEU A 30 -3.43 13.74 -8.35
C LEU A 30 -2.71 12.80 -7.38
N ILE A 31 -1.97 11.84 -7.94
CA ILE A 31 -1.17 10.90 -7.14
C ILE A 31 0.30 11.12 -7.50
N GLY A 32 1.13 11.26 -6.47
CA GLY A 32 2.56 11.50 -6.65
C GLY A 32 3.42 10.86 -5.56
N MET A 33 4.73 10.94 -5.75
CA MET A 33 5.72 10.50 -4.78
C MET A 33 5.72 11.42 -3.54
N PRO A 34 6.26 10.99 -2.39
CA PRO A 34 6.44 11.85 -1.22
C PRO A 34 7.09 13.19 -1.59
N GLY A 35 6.52 14.29 -1.12
CA GLY A 35 6.96 15.65 -1.46
C GLY A 35 6.31 16.23 -2.72
N PHE A 36 5.38 15.52 -3.36
CA PHE A 36 4.62 16.03 -4.50
C PHE A 36 3.75 17.25 -4.12
N ASP A 37 3.22 17.27 -2.92
CA ASP A 37 2.52 18.41 -2.32
C ASP A 37 3.36 19.68 -2.32
N ARG A 38 4.65 19.58 -1.92
CA ARG A 38 5.61 20.69 -1.96
C ARG A 38 5.92 21.13 -3.39
N GLN A 39 5.93 20.20 -4.33
CA GLN A 39 6.11 20.54 -5.74
C GLN A 39 4.89 21.31 -6.26
N LEU A 40 3.67 20.88 -5.91
CA LEU A 40 2.43 21.56 -6.30
C LEU A 40 2.30 22.95 -5.68
N ALA A 41 2.79 23.16 -4.46
CA ALA A 41 2.81 24.47 -3.79
C ALA A 41 3.60 25.54 -4.55
N ARG A 42 4.50 25.14 -5.48
CA ARG A 42 5.20 26.07 -6.37
C ARG A 42 4.31 26.63 -7.49
N TYR A 43 3.11 26.11 -7.63
CA TYR A 43 2.12 26.51 -8.63
C TYR A 43 0.85 27.01 -7.92
N PRO A 44 0.83 28.27 -7.42
CA PRO A 44 -0.25 28.78 -6.58
C PRO A 44 -1.64 28.65 -7.23
N GLN A 45 -1.73 28.81 -8.54
CA GLN A 45 -2.97 28.73 -9.27
C GLN A 45 -3.55 27.30 -9.33
N LEU A 46 -2.69 26.29 -9.40
CA LEU A 46 -3.11 24.89 -9.32
C LEU A 46 -3.37 24.50 -7.86
N TYR A 47 -2.48 24.93 -6.96
CA TYR A 47 -2.58 24.62 -5.55
C TYR A 47 -3.87 25.13 -4.91
N SER A 48 -4.35 26.30 -5.32
CA SER A 48 -5.62 26.88 -4.84
C SER A 48 -6.87 26.09 -5.21
N ARG A 49 -6.75 25.12 -6.12
CA ARG A 49 -7.84 24.23 -6.54
C ARG A 49 -7.80 22.86 -5.83
N ILE A 50 -6.76 22.62 -5.04
CA ILE A 50 -6.63 21.40 -4.27
C ILE A 50 -7.48 21.56 -3.01
N GLY A 51 -8.58 20.85 -2.95
CA GLY A 51 -9.48 20.87 -1.80
C GLY A 51 -9.00 19.98 -0.66
N PHE A 52 -8.22 18.92 -0.96
CA PHE A 52 -7.77 17.96 0.01
C PHE A 52 -6.44 17.32 -0.42
N ALA A 53 -5.50 17.20 0.51
CA ALA A 53 -4.23 16.51 0.32
C ALA A 53 -4.07 15.42 1.39
N HIS A 54 -3.90 14.19 0.95
CA HIS A 54 -3.67 13.05 1.84
C HIS A 54 -2.30 12.45 1.57
N GLN A 55 -1.55 12.22 2.65
CA GLN A 55 -0.24 11.58 2.59
C GLN A 55 -0.37 10.14 3.06
N TYR A 56 -0.17 9.19 2.15
CA TYR A 56 -0.08 7.78 2.50
C TYR A 56 1.26 7.49 3.16
N ARG A 57 1.20 7.09 4.41
CA ARG A 57 2.36 6.66 5.20
C ARG A 57 2.41 5.13 5.25
N PRO A 58 3.55 4.54 5.63
CA PRO A 58 3.56 3.16 6.10
C PRO A 58 2.51 2.96 7.19
N LEU A 59 2.02 1.74 7.32
CA LEU A 59 1.03 1.37 8.33
C LEU A 59 1.60 1.59 9.73
N ASP A 60 0.86 2.26 10.58
CA ASP A 60 1.24 2.43 11.98
C ASP A 60 1.11 1.07 12.72
N PRO A 61 1.95 0.80 13.72
CA PRO A 61 1.91 -0.48 14.47
C PRO A 61 0.53 -0.84 15.02
N GLU A 62 -0.26 0.16 15.39
CA GLU A 62 -1.61 -0.02 15.95
C GLU A 62 -2.63 -0.51 14.91
N ASP A 63 -2.39 -0.22 13.64
CA ASP A 63 -3.30 -0.60 12.54
C ASP A 63 -3.00 -1.99 11.96
N PHE A 64 -1.82 -2.56 12.26
CA PHE A 64 -1.41 -3.88 11.75
C PHE A 64 -2.42 -4.98 12.04
N PRO A 65 -2.92 -5.15 13.28
CA PRO A 65 -3.86 -6.22 13.59
C PRO A 65 -5.11 -6.19 12.71
N VAL A 66 -5.64 -5.01 12.45
CA VAL A 66 -6.85 -4.84 11.64
C VAL A 66 -6.59 -5.24 10.18
N VAL A 67 -5.46 -4.80 9.64
CA VAL A 67 -5.07 -5.12 8.27
C VAL A 67 -4.77 -6.60 8.10
N LEU A 68 -4.06 -7.21 9.06
CA LEU A 68 -3.74 -8.63 9.00
C LEU A 68 -5.00 -9.50 9.17
N ALA A 69 -5.91 -9.15 10.07
CA ALA A 69 -7.20 -9.83 10.22
C ALA A 69 -7.97 -9.90 8.90
N HIS A 70 -7.93 -8.83 8.11
CA HIS A 70 -8.54 -8.82 6.78
C HIS A 70 -7.90 -9.85 5.83
N TYR A 71 -6.58 -9.98 5.83
CA TYR A 71 -5.90 -11.00 5.00
C TYR A 71 -6.18 -12.43 5.46
N TRP A 72 -6.20 -12.69 6.78
CA TRP A 72 -6.61 -14.00 7.31
C TRP A 72 -8.01 -14.35 6.88
N GLN A 73 -8.94 -13.39 7.00
CA GLN A 73 -10.32 -13.58 6.53
C GLN A 73 -10.43 -13.88 5.05
N GLN A 74 -9.64 -13.21 4.21
CA GLN A 74 -9.59 -13.49 2.76
C GLN A 74 -9.12 -14.92 2.47
N LEU A 75 -8.26 -15.48 3.31
CA LEU A 75 -7.79 -16.86 3.21
C LEU A 75 -8.74 -17.88 3.85
N GLY A 76 -9.85 -17.42 4.45
CA GLY A 76 -10.80 -18.27 5.16
C GLY A 76 -10.30 -18.78 6.49
N LEU A 77 -9.28 -18.15 7.07
CA LEU A 77 -8.65 -18.53 8.32
C LEU A 77 -9.12 -17.62 9.47
N PRO A 78 -9.29 -18.15 10.69
CA PRO A 78 -9.47 -17.32 11.86
C PRO A 78 -8.18 -16.55 12.17
N PHE A 79 -8.30 -15.33 12.69
CA PHE A 79 -7.19 -14.53 13.16
C PHE A 79 -7.33 -14.27 14.65
N ASP A 80 -6.39 -14.76 15.45
CA ASP A 80 -6.41 -14.61 16.91
C ASP A 80 -4.98 -14.37 17.43
N LEU A 81 -4.69 -13.14 17.83
CA LEU A 81 -3.39 -12.77 18.40
C LEU A 81 -3.08 -13.38 19.77
N ASP A 82 -4.06 -13.99 20.42
CA ASP A 82 -3.82 -14.74 21.66
C ASP A 82 -3.22 -16.13 21.36
N THR A 83 -3.28 -16.59 20.11
CA THR A 83 -2.56 -17.77 19.67
C THR A 83 -1.09 -17.45 19.36
N THR A 84 -0.19 -18.35 19.71
CA THR A 84 1.25 -18.18 19.48
C THR A 84 1.57 -18.06 17.98
N ASP A 85 0.96 -18.91 17.17
CA ASP A 85 1.23 -18.96 15.72
C ASP A 85 0.83 -17.67 15.01
N ASP A 86 -0.37 -17.16 15.24
CA ASP A 86 -0.84 -15.91 14.63
C ASP A 86 -0.04 -14.70 15.12
N ALA A 87 0.27 -14.64 16.43
CA ALA A 87 1.08 -13.57 16.98
C ALA A 87 2.50 -13.53 16.39
N GLU A 88 3.16 -14.70 16.29
CA GLU A 88 4.50 -14.81 15.73
C GLU A 88 4.51 -14.56 14.21
N ALA A 89 3.51 -15.05 13.47
CA ALA A 89 3.34 -14.78 12.05
C ALA A 89 3.10 -13.28 11.80
N ALA A 90 2.23 -12.64 12.58
CA ALA A 90 1.97 -11.20 12.50
C ALA A 90 3.24 -10.38 12.76
N ASN A 91 4.01 -10.74 13.78
CA ASN A 91 5.30 -10.12 14.08
C ASN A 91 6.31 -10.29 12.94
N ALA A 92 6.38 -11.48 12.34
CA ALA A 92 7.25 -11.76 11.20
C ALA A 92 6.87 -10.90 9.99
N ILE A 93 5.57 -10.81 9.64
CA ILE A 93 5.06 -9.98 8.55
C ILE A 93 5.40 -8.50 8.79
N THR A 94 5.15 -8.00 10.00
CA THR A 94 5.44 -6.63 10.41
C THR A 94 6.92 -6.29 10.22
N ARG A 95 7.80 -7.15 10.68
CA ARG A 95 9.26 -6.98 10.57
C ARG A 95 9.74 -7.01 9.11
N ILE A 96 9.16 -7.88 8.27
CA ILE A 96 9.55 -8.03 6.86
C ILE A 96 9.09 -6.82 6.04
N THR A 97 7.90 -6.30 6.33
CA THR A 97 7.24 -5.29 5.49
C THR A 97 7.43 -3.86 5.96
N GLY A 98 7.76 -3.67 7.26
CA GLY A 98 7.92 -2.34 7.86
C GLY A 98 6.69 -1.44 7.67
N GLY A 99 5.48 -2.01 7.57
CA GLY A 99 4.24 -1.25 7.34
C GLY A 99 3.98 -0.86 5.88
N ASN A 100 4.81 -1.31 4.95
CA ASN A 100 4.60 -1.02 3.54
C ASN A 100 3.46 -1.89 2.98
N PHE A 101 2.31 -1.29 2.70
CA PHE A 101 1.13 -1.97 2.18
C PHE A 101 1.40 -2.83 0.94
N ARG A 102 2.18 -2.33 -0.01
CA ARG A 102 2.53 -3.09 -1.22
C ARG A 102 3.34 -4.34 -0.89
N LEU A 103 4.23 -4.25 0.10
CA LEU A 103 4.99 -5.41 0.55
C LEU A 103 4.11 -6.39 1.32
N ILE A 104 3.17 -5.90 2.14
CA ILE A 104 2.18 -6.74 2.84
C ILE A 104 1.36 -7.51 1.81
N GLU A 105 0.75 -6.83 0.84
CA GLU A 105 -0.06 -7.45 -0.21
C GLU A 105 0.72 -8.52 -0.98
N ARG A 106 1.95 -8.21 -1.39
CA ARG A 106 2.79 -9.16 -2.12
C ARG A 106 3.20 -10.35 -1.26
N LEU A 107 3.54 -10.11 0.02
CA LEU A 107 3.90 -11.17 0.96
C LEU A 107 2.70 -12.08 1.20
N MET A 108 1.52 -11.51 1.49
CA MET A 108 0.30 -12.28 1.73
C MET A 108 -0.15 -13.07 0.51
N SER A 109 0.04 -12.55 -0.71
CA SER A 109 -0.18 -13.33 -1.93
C SER A 109 0.74 -14.55 -2.02
N GLN A 110 1.99 -14.45 -1.58
CA GLN A 110 2.90 -15.61 -1.54
C GLN A 110 2.57 -16.55 -0.38
N VAL A 111 2.15 -16.02 0.78
CA VAL A 111 1.63 -16.84 1.89
C VAL A 111 0.47 -17.70 1.41
N ALA A 112 -0.53 -17.10 0.74
CA ALA A 112 -1.65 -17.84 0.16
C ALA A 112 -1.19 -18.98 -0.73
N ARG A 113 -0.21 -18.73 -1.59
CA ARG A 113 0.34 -19.75 -2.50
C ARG A 113 1.07 -20.86 -1.76
N VAL A 114 1.84 -20.52 -0.71
CA VAL A 114 2.53 -21.53 0.12
C VAL A 114 1.52 -22.43 0.84
N LEU A 115 0.45 -21.84 1.41
CA LEU A 115 -0.64 -22.61 2.04
C LEU A 115 -1.30 -23.57 1.04
N GLU A 116 -1.67 -23.08 -0.14
CA GLU A 116 -2.32 -23.86 -1.19
C GLU A 116 -1.44 -25.05 -1.65
N ILE A 117 -0.17 -24.78 -1.98
CA ILE A 117 0.75 -25.82 -2.48
C ILE A 117 1.01 -26.91 -1.43
N ASN A 118 1.14 -26.51 -0.16
CA ASN A 118 1.45 -27.44 0.92
C ASN A 118 0.22 -27.97 1.67
N GLN A 119 -0.99 -27.58 1.23
CA GLN A 119 -2.27 -27.96 1.87
C GLN A 119 -2.29 -27.65 3.37
N LEU A 120 -1.83 -26.43 3.72
CA LEU A 120 -1.80 -25.92 5.09
C LEU A 120 -3.01 -25.02 5.34
N ASP A 121 -3.52 -25.08 6.55
CA ASP A 121 -4.69 -24.31 7.01
C ASP A 121 -4.34 -23.31 8.14
N ILE A 122 -3.04 -23.10 8.37
CA ILE A 122 -2.54 -22.21 9.42
C ILE A 122 -1.34 -21.41 8.90
N ILE A 123 -1.26 -20.13 9.26
CA ILE A 123 -0.12 -19.28 8.94
C ILE A 123 0.86 -19.29 10.11
N THR A 124 1.96 -20.00 9.92
CA THR A 124 3.07 -20.04 10.88
C THR A 124 4.21 -19.09 10.45
N PRO A 125 5.15 -18.77 11.34
CA PRO A 125 6.38 -18.05 10.97
C PRO A 125 7.16 -18.72 9.84
N ASP A 126 7.13 -20.04 9.75
CA ASP A 126 7.82 -20.79 8.70
C ASP A 126 7.15 -20.58 7.34
N VAL A 127 5.82 -20.56 7.30
CA VAL A 127 5.04 -20.22 6.09
C VAL A 127 5.38 -18.80 5.62
N VAL A 128 5.44 -17.84 6.54
CA VAL A 128 5.80 -16.44 6.25
C VAL A 128 7.24 -16.33 5.72
N ASN A 129 8.18 -17.07 6.32
CA ASN A 129 9.58 -17.09 5.88
C ASN A 129 9.74 -17.76 4.51
N ALA A 130 9.03 -18.84 4.24
CA ALA A 130 9.00 -19.49 2.92
C ALA A 130 8.44 -18.53 1.85
N ALA A 131 7.36 -17.82 2.17
CA ALA A 131 6.78 -16.81 1.29
C ALA A 131 7.75 -15.65 1.02
N ARG A 132 8.50 -15.21 2.04
CA ARG A 132 9.54 -14.17 1.90
C ARG A 132 10.63 -14.54 0.90
N GLN A 133 11.06 -15.79 0.84
CA GLN A 133 12.14 -16.23 -0.07
C GLN A 133 11.78 -16.01 -1.54
N THR A 134 10.49 -16.00 -1.87
CA THR A 134 10.00 -15.73 -3.22
C THR A 134 9.76 -14.25 -3.50
N LEU A 135 9.87 -13.41 -2.48
CA LEU A 135 9.70 -11.96 -2.59
C LEU A 135 10.97 -11.32 -3.14
N VAL A 136 10.89 -10.75 -4.34
CA VAL A 136 11.92 -9.83 -4.82
C VAL A 136 11.75 -8.50 -4.09
N VAL A 137 12.49 -8.31 -3.01
CA VAL A 137 12.56 -7.04 -2.30
C VAL A 137 13.56 -6.18 -3.06
N GLY A 138 13.11 -5.06 -3.62
CA GLY A 138 14.01 -4.05 -4.19
C GLY A 138 14.90 -3.45 -3.08
N PRO A 139 16.05 -2.88 -3.44
CA PRO A 139 16.91 -2.19 -2.47
C PRO A 139 16.10 -1.10 -1.74
N GLN A 140 16.25 -1.08 -0.43
CA GLN A 140 15.67 -0.07 0.47
C GLN A 140 16.46 1.24 0.37
#